data_381c0e6ccb6626baf90e52cc12ff3f1c
#
_entry.id   381c0e6ccb6626baf90e52cc12ff3f1c
#
_cell.length_a   1.000
_cell.length_b   1.000
_cell.length_c   1.000
_cell.angle_alpha   90.00
_cell.angle_beta   90.00
_cell.angle_gamma   90.00
#
_symmetry.space_group_name_H-M   'P 1'
#
loop_
_entity.id
_entity.type
_entity.pdbx_description
1 polymer ?
#
loop_
_entity_poly.entity_id
_entity_poly.type
_entity_poly.pdbx_seq_one_letter_code
_entity_poly.pdbx_strand_id
1 'polypeptide(L)'
;MTGFLDFARNDPKIASGFRNVSLSIGAMRTIAALGVFTAATLLAQPTPEPKTDVSNKALITKSTPPAKAGTDAAALRKMADDFYTWRNECFPVFSSDAGLHTWDNRLTDYSAAKISERAQHIRKLLDQVRAMSAAKWPKDDRIDWMLFRAQLEGFDFGSRILQSEKTDPQLYVGECSNGIFSLLKKEYDAPRNRALAATERLKQMPAMLAQGERNLQKPVKLFARLAIESARAIDPLFNDSLMTLGRDLAPNERDELVKARDAALVAIHGFADRLEKRLPSMVDFAPMGAANYNYYLKHVLLLPLDAEQVAMLGRAELARYRALESLLPDPSLADPDPARSKSIPPDQESFLKAYESREQEMINFIKEHKLVTIPDYLGRFEIRQLPEAFKPTSPGGFMNPPGVYDKDPSGFFFIPTYNPQSKNFYIRAAIEDPRPILGHEGIPGHFMQLSIANHLPNEIRRQHGDGVFVEGWALYGEEMLMRTGLYPDNSAAQGQILRLSRYRSARIGVDVNLHTVKWTFEQAVQYFMEGGGLDREAAEGEAAGAASSPTQKISYIVGKWQIMNLLGRYRDKAGANFRLGQFHDDLIKNGSLPLSIVEWILLDDPASIEQVMR
;
A
#
# COMPACT_ATOMS: atom_id res chain seq x y z
N MET A 1 -4.46 11.05 50.51
CA MET A 1 -5.67 10.24 50.35
C MET A 1 -5.29 9.02 49.54
N THR A 2 -4.88 8.02 50.27
CA THR A 2 -4.53 6.68 49.84
C THR A 2 -5.81 5.84 49.77
N GLY A 3 -6.09 5.19 48.65
CA GLY A 3 -7.17 4.22 48.61
C GLY A 3 -7.86 4.05 47.25
N PHE A 4 -7.12 3.70 46.19
CA PHE A 4 -7.73 3.19 44.92
C PHE A 4 -6.74 2.38 44.06
N LEU A 5 -5.85 1.63 44.66
CA LEU A 5 -4.82 0.85 43.94
C LEU A 5 -4.75 -0.62 44.37
N ASP A 6 -5.87 -1.26 44.72
CA ASP A 6 -5.86 -2.68 45.15
C ASP A 6 -7.06 -3.51 44.66
N PHE A 7 -7.50 -3.36 43.39
CA PHE A 7 -8.58 -4.19 42.85
C PHE A 7 -8.32 -4.81 41.43
N ALA A 8 -7.09 -4.94 41.00
CA ALA A 8 -6.79 -5.51 39.68
C ALA A 8 -5.71 -6.60 39.70
N ARG A 9 -5.65 -7.45 40.72
CA ARG A 9 -4.62 -8.51 40.76
C ARG A 9 -5.10 -9.96 40.82
N ASN A 10 -6.37 -10.28 40.76
CA ASN A 10 -6.82 -11.68 40.85
C ASN A 10 -8.12 -11.92 40.07
N ASP A 11 -8.10 -11.87 38.74
CA ASP A 11 -9.13 -12.50 37.91
C ASP A 11 -8.52 -13.20 36.68
N PRO A 12 -8.52 -14.57 36.64
CA PRO A 12 -7.97 -15.34 35.52
C PRO A 12 -8.75 -15.24 34.23
N LYS A 13 -9.88 -14.53 34.17
CA LYS A 13 -10.72 -14.37 32.98
C LYS A 13 -10.30 -13.21 32.07
N ILE A 14 -9.38 -12.35 32.52
CA ILE A 14 -8.88 -11.24 31.71
C ILE A 14 -7.72 -11.67 30.77
N ALA A 15 -7.09 -12.80 31.06
CA ALA A 15 -5.96 -13.31 30.27
C ALA A 15 -6.34 -14.02 28.95
N SER A 16 -7.63 -14.25 28.67
CA SER A 16 -8.10 -14.94 27.43
C SER A 16 -8.64 -14.02 26.33
N GLY A 17 -8.76 -12.72 26.59
CA GLY A 17 -9.27 -11.72 25.63
C GLY A 17 -8.22 -11.13 24.68
N PHE A 18 -6.94 -11.34 24.94
CA PHE A 18 -5.84 -10.70 24.20
C PHE A 18 -5.43 -11.39 22.88
N ARG A 19 -6.17 -12.35 22.38
CA ARG A 19 -5.69 -13.21 21.27
C ARG A 19 -6.16 -12.83 19.87
N ASN A 20 -7.02 -11.84 19.62
CA ASN A 20 -7.71 -11.81 18.33
C ASN A 20 -7.80 -10.50 17.54
N VAL A 21 -7.07 -9.42 17.81
CA VAL A 21 -7.34 -8.17 17.04
C VAL A 21 -6.10 -7.41 16.48
N SER A 22 -4.89 -7.86 16.73
CA SER A 22 -3.68 -7.06 16.38
C SER A 22 -3.10 -7.28 14.97
N LEU A 23 -3.72 -8.02 14.06
CA LEU A 23 -3.04 -8.56 12.87
C LEU A 23 -3.46 -7.98 11.51
N SER A 24 -4.44 -7.08 11.42
CA SER A 24 -4.81 -6.44 10.14
C SER A 24 -3.75 -5.48 9.57
N ILE A 25 -2.70 -5.21 10.33
CA ILE A 25 -1.67 -4.22 10.00
C ILE A 25 -0.49 -4.83 9.22
N GLY A 26 -0.29 -6.15 9.28
CA GLY A 26 0.87 -6.82 8.66
C GLY A 26 0.83 -6.83 7.12
N ALA A 27 -0.30 -7.10 6.51
CA ALA A 27 -0.41 -7.20 5.04
C ALA A 27 -0.51 -5.83 4.36
N MET A 28 -1.20 -4.86 4.96
CA MET A 28 -1.15 -3.47 4.49
C MET A 28 0.23 -2.83 4.67
N ARG A 29 1.04 -3.30 5.63
CA ARG A 29 2.39 -2.80 5.90
C ARG A 29 3.41 -3.19 4.85
N THR A 30 3.27 -4.30 4.18
CA THR A 30 4.18 -4.70 3.10
C THR A 30 4.05 -3.75 1.91
N ILE A 31 2.85 -3.25 1.64
CA ILE A 31 2.62 -2.23 0.61
C ILE A 31 3.10 -0.85 1.09
N ALA A 32 2.99 -0.51 2.37
CA ALA A 32 3.35 0.81 2.89
C ALA A 32 4.84 0.96 3.27
N ALA A 33 5.50 -0.07 3.77
CA ALA A 33 6.97 -0.05 3.98
C ALA A 33 7.74 -0.20 2.66
N LEU A 34 7.10 -0.73 1.62
CA LEU A 34 7.58 -0.87 0.25
C LEU A 34 6.92 0.13 -0.71
N GLY A 35 6.12 1.06 -0.21
CA GLY A 35 5.40 2.08 -1.00
C GLY A 35 6.27 3.03 -1.83
N VAL A 36 7.53 2.68 -2.04
CA VAL A 36 8.46 3.34 -2.94
C VAL A 36 8.84 2.43 -4.13
N PHE A 37 8.24 1.22 -4.23
CA PHE A 37 8.75 0.23 -5.19
C PHE A 37 7.65 -0.48 -5.97
N THR A 38 7.47 -0.09 -7.20
CA THR A 38 6.96 -0.91 -8.30
C THR A 38 7.75 -0.63 -9.57
N ALA A 39 8.20 -1.66 -10.22
CA ALA A 39 9.25 -1.65 -11.22
C ALA A 39 9.04 -2.61 -12.38
N ALA A 40 9.48 -2.55 -13.36
CA ALA A 40 10.35 -2.56 -14.52
C ALA A 40 10.23 -3.77 -15.49
N THR A 41 10.53 -3.54 -16.67
CA THR A 41 10.39 -4.07 -18.01
C THR A 41 11.33 -5.20 -18.41
N LEU A 42 10.91 -6.05 -19.35
CA LEU A 42 11.77 -6.81 -20.22
C LEU A 42 11.24 -6.82 -21.67
N LEU A 43 12.17 -6.60 -22.60
CA LEU A 43 12.00 -6.64 -24.04
C LEU A 43 11.65 -8.06 -24.52
N ALA A 44 10.55 -8.22 -25.26
CA ALA A 44 10.30 -9.40 -26.07
C ALA A 44 10.21 -9.00 -27.53
N GLN A 45 10.93 -9.73 -28.38
CA GLN A 45 10.87 -9.60 -29.84
C GLN A 45 9.54 -10.10 -30.40
N PRO A 46 9.09 -9.61 -31.55
CA PRO A 46 7.75 -9.85 -32.06
C PRO A 46 7.61 -11.18 -32.80
N THR A 47 6.48 -11.85 -32.60
CA THR A 47 5.96 -12.87 -33.50
C THR A 47 4.63 -12.40 -34.11
N PRO A 48 4.24 -12.86 -35.34
CA PRO A 48 3.35 -12.10 -36.18
C PRO A 48 1.85 -12.32 -35.90
N GLU A 49 1.09 -11.27 -36.23
CA GLU A 49 -0.37 -11.12 -36.08
C GLU A 49 -1.20 -12.14 -36.87
N PRO A 50 -2.47 -12.32 -36.45
CA PRO A 50 -3.56 -12.49 -37.42
C PRO A 50 -4.44 -11.25 -37.49
N LYS A 51 -4.68 -10.82 -38.72
CA LYS A 51 -5.54 -9.72 -39.11
C LYS A 51 -7.00 -10.00 -38.80
N THR A 52 -7.69 -9.09 -38.10
CA THR A 52 -9.11 -8.82 -38.31
C THR A 52 -9.36 -7.32 -38.11
N ASP A 53 -9.89 -6.78 -39.19
CA ASP A 53 -10.30 -5.41 -39.42
C ASP A 53 -11.66 -5.15 -38.75
N VAL A 54 -11.77 -4.20 -37.81
CA VAL A 54 -12.98 -3.38 -37.64
C VAL A 54 -12.58 -2.04 -37.03
N SER A 55 -12.84 -1.00 -37.77
CA SER A 55 -12.65 0.40 -37.47
C SER A 55 -13.49 0.87 -36.27
N ASN A 56 -12.83 1.38 -35.24
CA ASN A 56 -13.37 2.43 -34.39
C ASN A 56 -12.25 3.44 -34.05
N LYS A 57 -12.17 4.47 -34.91
CA LYS A 57 -11.38 5.66 -34.68
C LYS A 57 -12.15 6.58 -33.75
N ALA A 58 -11.78 6.66 -32.48
CA ALA A 58 -11.96 7.88 -31.69
C ALA A 58 -11.05 7.85 -30.45
N LEU A 59 -10.22 8.89 -30.34
CA LEU A 59 -9.56 9.38 -29.12
C LEU A 59 -8.35 8.60 -28.56
N ILE A 60 -7.40 8.27 -29.43
CA ILE A 60 -5.99 8.35 -29.03
C ILE A 60 -5.45 9.62 -29.69
N THR A 61 -5.45 10.73 -28.99
CA THR A 61 -4.65 11.88 -29.38
C THR A 61 -3.21 11.41 -29.40
N LYS A 62 -2.58 11.52 -30.57
CA LYS A 62 -1.17 11.23 -30.82
C LYS A 62 -0.36 11.80 -29.66
N SER A 63 0.22 10.93 -28.84
CA SER A 63 1.32 11.33 -27.98
C SER A 63 2.39 11.90 -28.91
N THR A 64 2.71 13.16 -28.74
CA THR A 64 3.84 13.79 -29.41
C THR A 64 5.07 12.91 -29.17
N PRO A 65 5.82 12.49 -30.21
CA PRO A 65 7.06 11.76 -29.98
C PRO A 65 7.91 12.55 -29.00
N PRO A 66 8.57 11.92 -28.02
CA PRO A 66 9.42 12.64 -27.08
C PRO A 66 10.41 13.48 -27.88
N ALA A 67 10.51 14.77 -27.54
CA ALA A 67 11.52 15.65 -28.11
C ALA A 67 12.86 14.95 -28.00
N LYS A 68 13.74 15.05 -29.03
CA LYS A 68 15.09 14.42 -28.99
C LYS A 68 15.74 14.76 -27.67
N ALA A 69 15.86 13.77 -26.78
CA ALA A 69 16.49 13.92 -25.48
C ALA A 69 17.93 14.41 -25.70
N GLY A 70 18.33 15.44 -24.96
CA GLY A 70 19.73 15.81 -24.88
C GLY A 70 20.56 14.64 -24.33
N THR A 71 21.86 14.62 -24.59
CA THR A 71 22.76 13.54 -24.13
C THR A 71 22.63 13.23 -22.65
N ASP A 72 22.35 14.25 -21.80
CA ASP A 72 22.21 14.10 -20.35
C ASP A 72 20.90 13.41 -19.94
N ALA A 73 19.77 13.69 -20.60
CA ALA A 73 18.49 13.01 -20.34
C ALA A 73 18.52 11.53 -20.77
N ALA A 74 19.22 11.20 -21.86
CA ALA A 74 19.43 9.81 -22.25
C ALA A 74 20.32 9.07 -21.23
N ALA A 75 21.34 9.74 -20.69
CA ALA A 75 22.16 9.20 -19.63
C ALA A 75 21.34 8.93 -18.34
N LEU A 76 20.44 9.84 -17.96
CA LEU A 76 19.52 9.65 -16.83
C LEU A 76 18.66 8.38 -17.01
N ARG A 77 18.05 8.20 -18.19
CA ARG A 77 17.22 7.02 -18.46
C ARG A 77 18.02 5.74 -18.37
N LYS A 78 19.22 5.73 -18.95
CA LYS A 78 20.12 4.56 -18.81
C LYS A 78 20.47 4.28 -17.36
N MET A 79 20.76 5.30 -16.56
CA MET A 79 21.04 5.13 -15.12
C MET A 79 19.83 4.55 -14.38
N ALA A 80 18.62 4.97 -14.74
CA ALA A 80 17.39 4.46 -14.16
C ALA A 80 17.17 2.98 -14.53
N ASP A 81 17.34 2.61 -15.80
CA ASP A 81 17.21 1.22 -16.27
C ASP A 81 18.23 0.30 -15.57
N ASP A 82 19.49 0.72 -15.49
CA ASP A 82 20.56 0.00 -14.79
C ASP A 82 20.22 -0.16 -13.29
N PHE A 83 19.68 0.91 -12.67
CA PHE A 83 19.25 0.90 -11.28
C PHE A 83 18.10 -0.07 -11.03
N TYR A 84 17.06 -0.06 -11.87
CA TYR A 84 15.93 -0.96 -11.70
C TYR A 84 16.34 -2.42 -11.85
N THR A 85 17.19 -2.74 -12.80
CA THR A 85 17.75 -4.08 -12.98
C THR A 85 18.53 -4.52 -11.72
N TRP A 86 19.43 -3.69 -11.24
CA TRP A 86 20.20 -3.93 -10.02
C TRP A 86 19.32 -4.06 -8.77
N ARG A 87 18.33 -3.18 -8.61
CA ARG A 87 17.39 -3.22 -7.49
C ARG A 87 16.62 -4.55 -7.46
N ASN A 88 16.10 -4.97 -8.61
CA ASN A 88 15.31 -6.19 -8.72
C ASN A 88 16.13 -7.43 -8.34
N GLU A 89 17.40 -7.49 -8.70
CA GLU A 89 18.29 -8.55 -8.25
C GLU A 89 18.58 -8.49 -6.74
N CYS A 90 18.74 -7.28 -6.18
CA CYS A 90 19.01 -7.10 -4.77
C CYS A 90 17.83 -7.48 -3.86
N PHE A 91 16.59 -7.42 -4.36
CA PHE A 91 15.36 -7.67 -3.61
C PHE A 91 14.48 -8.73 -4.30
N PRO A 92 14.86 -10.01 -4.26
CA PRO A 92 14.18 -11.10 -4.99
C PRO A 92 12.71 -11.26 -4.62
N VAL A 93 12.36 -11.14 -3.34
CA VAL A 93 10.97 -11.28 -2.87
C VAL A 93 10.10 -10.16 -3.44
N PHE A 94 10.60 -8.93 -3.44
CA PHE A 94 9.96 -7.79 -4.09
C PHE A 94 9.78 -8.03 -5.61
N SER A 95 10.81 -8.56 -6.27
CA SER A 95 10.75 -8.84 -7.71
C SER A 95 9.68 -9.87 -8.06
N SER A 96 9.59 -10.96 -7.27
CA SER A 96 8.52 -11.94 -7.43
C SER A 96 7.13 -11.33 -7.20
N ASP A 97 7.02 -10.46 -6.22
CA ASP A 97 5.77 -9.73 -5.93
C ASP A 97 5.34 -8.83 -7.08
N ALA A 98 6.30 -8.20 -7.75
CA ALA A 98 6.10 -7.37 -8.93
C ALA A 98 5.87 -8.17 -10.23
N GLY A 99 5.91 -9.51 -10.20
CA GLY A 99 5.73 -10.39 -11.37
C GLY A 99 7.01 -10.73 -12.13
N LEU A 100 8.19 -10.41 -11.58
CA LEU A 100 9.48 -10.78 -12.17
C LEU A 100 10.06 -12.00 -11.44
N HIS A 101 9.97 -13.17 -12.08
CA HIS A 101 10.21 -14.47 -11.47
C HIS A 101 11.63 -15.04 -11.67
N THR A 102 12.58 -14.20 -12.07
CA THR A 102 13.98 -14.63 -12.33
C THR A 102 14.68 -15.14 -11.07
N TRP A 103 14.31 -14.61 -9.90
CA TRP A 103 14.96 -14.92 -8.62
C TRP A 103 14.01 -15.52 -7.58
N ASP A 104 13.01 -16.27 -8.03
CA ASP A 104 11.98 -16.86 -7.15
C ASP A 104 12.55 -17.81 -6.10
N ASN A 105 13.71 -18.39 -6.34
CA ASN A 105 14.43 -19.29 -5.44
C ASN A 105 15.33 -18.57 -4.41
N ARG A 106 15.30 -17.21 -4.34
CA ARG A 106 16.20 -16.44 -3.49
C ARG A 106 15.42 -15.57 -2.50
N LEU A 107 16.04 -15.32 -1.33
CA LEU A 107 15.69 -14.25 -0.39
C LEU A 107 16.69 -13.10 -0.51
N THR A 108 16.31 -11.94 0.04
CA THR A 108 17.21 -10.79 0.15
C THR A 108 18.40 -11.13 1.06
N ASP A 109 19.61 -10.83 0.60
CA ASP A 109 20.82 -10.97 1.43
C ASP A 109 20.96 -9.75 2.37
N TYR A 110 20.73 -10.00 3.65
CA TYR A 110 20.88 -9.02 4.72
C TYR A 110 22.22 -9.10 5.44
N SER A 111 23.28 -9.68 4.82
CA SER A 111 24.63 -9.55 5.36
C SER A 111 25.05 -8.09 5.48
N ALA A 112 25.83 -7.75 6.49
CA ALA A 112 26.30 -6.38 6.73
C ALA A 112 27.06 -5.81 5.51
N ALA A 113 27.79 -6.67 4.79
CA ALA A 113 28.48 -6.31 3.55
C ALA A 113 27.50 -5.86 2.47
N LYS A 114 26.43 -6.64 2.21
CA LYS A 114 25.42 -6.33 1.19
C LYS A 114 24.55 -5.12 1.57
N ILE A 115 24.21 -4.93 2.84
CA ILE A 115 23.56 -3.72 3.32
C ILE A 115 24.44 -2.48 3.03
N SER A 116 25.73 -2.55 3.36
CA SER A 116 26.67 -1.44 3.11
C SER A 116 26.86 -1.17 1.62
N GLU A 117 27.01 -2.22 0.80
CA GLU A 117 27.12 -2.12 -0.65
C GLU A 117 25.91 -1.41 -1.27
N ARG A 118 24.71 -1.81 -0.90
CA ARG A 118 23.47 -1.18 -1.36
C ARG A 118 23.40 0.29 -0.98
N ALA A 119 23.67 0.63 0.27
CA ALA A 119 23.68 2.02 0.74
C ALA A 119 24.70 2.90 0.00
N GLN A 120 25.91 2.39 -0.26
CA GLN A 120 26.95 3.11 -1.00
C GLN A 120 26.57 3.29 -2.47
N HIS A 121 26.01 2.26 -3.11
CA HIS A 121 25.56 2.34 -4.50
C HIS A 121 24.46 3.40 -4.67
N ILE A 122 23.44 3.39 -3.81
CA ILE A 122 22.35 4.39 -3.80
C ILE A 122 22.92 5.80 -3.65
N ARG A 123 23.80 6.03 -2.67
CA ARG A 123 24.37 7.35 -2.42
C ARG A 123 25.16 7.86 -3.63
N LYS A 124 26.04 7.03 -4.19
CA LYS A 124 26.81 7.38 -5.39
C LYS A 124 25.89 7.78 -6.55
N LEU A 125 24.83 7.00 -6.78
CA LEU A 125 23.89 7.26 -7.85
C LEU A 125 23.09 8.55 -7.59
N LEU A 126 22.63 8.78 -6.36
CA LEU A 126 21.94 10.00 -5.96
C LEU A 126 22.81 11.24 -6.17
N ASP A 127 24.09 11.18 -5.80
CA ASP A 127 25.04 12.29 -6.00
C ASP A 127 25.23 12.60 -7.49
N GLN A 128 25.31 11.58 -8.33
CA GLN A 128 25.36 11.74 -9.79
C GLN A 128 24.09 12.41 -10.35
N VAL A 129 22.91 11.97 -9.92
CA VAL A 129 21.63 12.54 -10.36
C VAL A 129 21.45 13.98 -9.87
N ARG A 130 21.87 14.28 -8.64
CA ARG A 130 21.83 15.66 -8.09
C ARG A 130 22.76 16.62 -8.84
N ALA A 131 23.89 16.12 -9.35
CA ALA A 131 24.87 16.92 -10.11
C ALA A 131 24.39 17.27 -11.54
N MET A 132 23.31 16.65 -12.03
CA MET A 132 22.78 16.93 -13.37
C MET A 132 22.12 18.32 -13.44
N SER A 133 22.42 19.09 -14.48
CA SER A 133 21.85 20.43 -14.72
C SER A 133 20.50 20.37 -15.41
N ALA A 134 19.49 19.76 -14.75
CA ALA A 134 18.18 19.50 -15.34
C ALA A 134 17.28 20.76 -15.51
N ALA A 135 17.65 21.92 -14.97
CA ALA A 135 16.81 23.12 -15.00
C ALA A 135 16.43 23.60 -16.41
N LYS A 136 17.28 23.33 -17.41
CA LYS A 136 17.08 23.70 -18.83
C LYS A 136 16.54 22.56 -19.70
N TRP A 137 16.25 21.41 -19.10
CA TRP A 137 15.73 20.28 -19.86
C TRP A 137 14.28 20.49 -20.29
N PRO A 138 13.81 19.82 -21.37
CA PRO A 138 12.39 19.76 -21.69
C PRO A 138 11.58 19.30 -20.48
N LYS A 139 10.30 19.72 -20.42
CA LYS A 139 9.40 19.45 -19.29
C LYS A 139 9.36 17.96 -18.90
N ASP A 140 9.20 17.08 -19.87
CA ASP A 140 9.11 15.63 -19.63
C ASP A 140 10.41 15.04 -19.08
N ASP A 141 11.56 15.43 -19.62
CA ASP A 141 12.86 14.99 -19.13
C ASP A 141 13.14 15.51 -17.72
N ARG A 142 12.69 16.73 -17.42
CA ARG A 142 12.79 17.33 -16.08
C ARG A 142 11.90 16.59 -15.06
N ILE A 143 10.71 16.18 -15.48
CA ILE A 143 9.82 15.35 -14.67
C ILE A 143 10.50 14.00 -14.36
N ASP A 144 11.03 13.32 -15.37
CA ASP A 144 11.71 12.04 -15.20
C ASP A 144 12.89 12.16 -14.22
N TRP A 145 13.67 13.25 -14.31
CA TRP A 145 14.76 13.53 -13.38
C TRP A 145 14.26 13.73 -11.94
N MET A 146 13.18 14.48 -11.73
CA MET A 146 12.61 14.70 -10.40
C MET A 146 12.13 13.39 -9.78
N LEU A 147 11.44 12.56 -10.55
CA LEU A 147 10.91 11.27 -10.12
C LEU A 147 12.02 10.30 -9.72
N PHE A 148 13.02 10.14 -10.57
CA PHE A 148 14.12 9.23 -10.30
C PHE A 148 14.97 9.72 -9.10
N ARG A 149 15.22 11.03 -9.01
CA ARG A 149 15.86 11.63 -7.84
C ARG A 149 15.06 11.34 -6.57
N ALA A 150 13.74 11.57 -6.55
CA ALA A 150 12.91 11.34 -5.37
C ALA A 150 12.93 9.87 -4.91
N GLN A 151 12.95 8.91 -5.83
CA GLN A 151 13.11 7.50 -5.50
C GLN A 151 14.45 7.23 -4.80
N LEU A 152 15.56 7.76 -5.33
CA LEU A 152 16.88 7.59 -4.73
C LEU A 152 16.98 8.29 -3.36
N GLU A 153 16.35 9.45 -3.19
CA GLU A 153 16.22 10.15 -1.90
C GLU A 153 15.51 9.26 -0.86
N GLY A 154 14.45 8.56 -1.25
CA GLY A 154 13.73 7.63 -0.38
C GLY A 154 14.62 6.47 0.09
N PHE A 155 15.41 5.88 -0.80
CA PHE A 155 16.36 4.82 -0.44
C PHE A 155 17.48 5.32 0.48
N ASP A 156 18.08 6.47 0.16
CA ASP A 156 19.13 7.07 1.02
C ASP A 156 18.56 7.41 2.40
N PHE A 157 17.33 7.95 2.45
CA PHE A 157 16.63 8.25 3.70
C PHE A 157 16.39 6.98 4.53
N GLY A 158 15.92 5.90 3.91
CA GLY A 158 15.71 4.61 4.57
C GLY A 158 17.00 4.09 5.21
N SER A 159 18.11 4.08 4.47
CA SER A 159 19.40 3.58 4.96
C SER A 159 20.05 4.48 6.02
N ARG A 160 19.84 5.79 5.95
CA ARG A 160 20.55 6.78 6.78
C ARG A 160 19.76 7.20 8.01
N ILE A 161 18.43 7.33 7.89
CA ILE A 161 17.56 7.85 8.95
C ILE A 161 16.76 6.73 9.61
N LEU A 162 16.00 5.94 8.84
CA LEU A 162 15.15 4.88 9.40
C LEU A 162 15.96 3.69 9.91
N GLN A 163 16.99 3.30 9.17
CA GLN A 163 17.91 2.19 9.50
C GLN A 163 17.15 0.91 9.90
N SER A 164 16.11 0.54 9.14
CA SER A 164 15.18 -0.54 9.49
C SER A 164 15.90 -1.88 9.71
N GLU A 165 17.01 -2.14 9.03
CA GLU A 165 17.83 -3.34 9.25
C GLU A 165 18.39 -3.43 10.69
N LYS A 166 18.56 -2.29 11.38
CA LYS A 166 19.10 -2.22 12.75
C LYS A 166 18.04 -2.06 13.83
N THR A 167 16.87 -1.58 13.44
CA THR A 167 15.84 -1.09 14.38
C THR A 167 14.53 -1.88 14.31
N ASP A 168 14.22 -2.49 13.16
CA ASP A 168 12.90 -3.10 12.92
C ASP A 168 12.99 -4.60 12.63
N PRO A 169 12.68 -5.46 13.64
CA PRO A 169 12.61 -6.90 13.43
C PRO A 169 11.52 -7.36 12.44
N GLN A 170 10.50 -6.52 12.18
CA GLN A 170 9.44 -6.86 11.21
C GLN A 170 10.00 -7.05 9.80
N LEU A 171 11.09 -6.37 9.45
CA LEU A 171 11.78 -6.53 8.17
C LEU A 171 12.10 -8.01 7.88
N TYR A 172 12.64 -8.71 8.87
CA TYR A 172 13.11 -10.10 8.70
C TYR A 172 11.96 -11.10 8.73
N VAL A 173 10.97 -10.91 9.60
CA VAL A 173 9.76 -11.74 9.62
C VAL A 173 8.95 -11.52 8.35
N GLY A 174 8.84 -10.28 7.88
CA GLY A 174 8.19 -9.92 6.63
C GLY A 174 8.85 -10.54 5.41
N GLU A 175 10.18 -10.61 5.36
CA GLU A 175 10.91 -11.31 4.30
C GLU A 175 10.55 -12.80 4.25
N CYS A 176 10.39 -13.46 5.41
CA CYS A 176 9.97 -14.86 5.48
C CYS A 176 8.53 -15.04 4.96
N SER A 177 7.58 -14.28 5.47
CA SER A 177 6.17 -14.43 5.08
C SER A 177 5.94 -14.05 3.62
N ASN A 178 6.45 -12.90 3.16
CA ASN A 178 6.30 -12.46 1.78
C ASN A 178 7.11 -13.31 0.81
N GLY A 179 8.22 -13.88 1.27
CA GLY A 179 9.01 -14.83 0.50
C GLY A 179 8.21 -16.05 0.05
N ILE A 180 7.25 -16.49 0.84
CA ILE A 180 6.33 -17.58 0.49
C ILE A 180 5.08 -17.02 -0.19
N PHE A 181 4.48 -15.97 0.37
CA PHE A 181 3.23 -15.40 -0.15
C PHE A 181 3.33 -14.93 -1.61
N SER A 182 4.42 -14.28 -2.00
CA SER A 182 4.63 -13.81 -3.37
C SER A 182 4.62 -14.93 -4.42
N LEU A 183 4.96 -16.17 -4.01
CA LEU A 183 4.91 -17.35 -4.88
C LEU A 183 3.55 -18.04 -4.89
N LEU A 184 2.68 -17.73 -3.92
CA LEU A 184 1.35 -18.35 -3.77
C LEU A 184 0.24 -17.54 -4.43
N LYS A 185 0.32 -16.22 -4.37
CA LYS A 185 -0.79 -15.31 -4.66
C LYS A 185 -1.29 -15.34 -6.11
N LYS A 186 -0.43 -15.76 -7.06
CA LYS A 186 -0.73 -15.82 -8.51
C LYS A 186 -0.28 -17.12 -9.13
N GLU A 187 -0.96 -17.50 -10.22
CA GLU A 187 -0.69 -18.72 -10.99
C GLU A 187 0.16 -18.40 -12.24
N TYR A 188 1.34 -17.83 -12.04
CA TYR A 188 2.24 -17.41 -13.10
C TYR A 188 3.08 -18.55 -13.71
N ASP A 189 3.19 -19.68 -13.01
CA ASP A 189 3.92 -20.88 -13.43
C ASP A 189 3.26 -22.14 -12.82
N ALA A 190 3.66 -23.32 -13.28
CA ALA A 190 3.17 -24.58 -12.76
C ALA A 190 3.34 -24.67 -11.22
N PRO A 191 2.37 -25.23 -10.49
CA PRO A 191 2.43 -25.36 -9.02
C PRO A 191 3.72 -26.01 -8.54
N ARG A 192 4.22 -27.05 -9.27
CA ARG A 192 5.47 -27.73 -8.95
C ARG A 192 6.67 -26.77 -8.97
N ASN A 193 6.81 -25.93 -9.99
CA ASN A 193 7.94 -24.99 -10.11
C ASN A 193 7.92 -23.96 -8.98
N ARG A 194 6.74 -23.40 -8.68
CA ARG A 194 6.55 -22.46 -7.58
C ARG A 194 6.86 -23.09 -6.21
N ALA A 195 6.46 -24.36 -6.01
CA ALA A 195 6.75 -25.11 -4.78
C ALA A 195 8.26 -25.39 -4.62
N LEU A 196 8.97 -25.71 -5.70
CA LEU A 196 10.42 -25.88 -5.68
C LEU A 196 11.14 -24.57 -5.35
N ALA A 197 10.72 -23.46 -5.95
CA ALA A 197 11.25 -22.14 -5.62
C ALA A 197 11.01 -21.77 -4.14
N ALA A 198 9.81 -22.06 -3.62
CA ALA A 198 9.49 -21.87 -2.20
C ALA A 198 10.39 -22.73 -1.30
N THR A 199 10.67 -23.98 -1.69
CA THR A 199 11.58 -24.87 -0.95
C THR A 199 12.97 -24.24 -0.81
N GLU A 200 13.50 -23.65 -1.89
CA GLU A 200 14.81 -22.99 -1.83
C GLU A 200 14.80 -21.75 -0.94
N ARG A 201 13.72 -20.95 -0.93
CA ARG A 201 13.56 -19.82 0.01
C ARG A 201 13.49 -20.28 1.47
N LEU A 202 12.74 -21.35 1.75
CA LEU A 202 12.65 -21.91 3.10
C LEU A 202 14.02 -22.34 3.64
N LYS A 203 14.86 -22.96 2.82
CA LYS A 203 16.24 -23.35 3.20
C LYS A 203 17.10 -22.15 3.59
N GLN A 204 16.85 -20.96 3.03
CA GLN A 204 17.62 -19.74 3.32
C GLN A 204 17.14 -19.02 4.59
N MET A 205 15.88 -19.21 5.03
CA MET A 205 15.30 -18.47 6.16
C MET A 205 16.11 -18.57 7.46
N PRO A 206 16.61 -19.76 7.90
CA PRO A 206 17.40 -19.82 9.13
C PRO A 206 18.65 -18.94 9.10
N ALA A 207 19.38 -18.94 7.98
CA ALA A 207 20.59 -18.13 7.81
C ALA A 207 20.27 -16.62 7.72
N MET A 208 19.20 -16.26 7.02
CA MET A 208 18.72 -14.87 6.89
C MET A 208 18.25 -14.31 8.25
N LEU A 209 17.49 -15.06 9.05
CA LEU A 209 17.10 -14.65 10.40
C LEU A 209 18.31 -14.48 11.32
N ALA A 210 19.33 -15.35 11.20
CA ALA A 210 20.59 -15.20 11.94
C ALA A 210 21.37 -13.94 11.51
N GLN A 211 21.29 -13.51 10.24
CA GLN A 211 21.81 -12.21 9.81
C GLN A 211 21.02 -11.08 10.48
N GLY A 212 19.68 -11.17 10.49
CA GLY A 212 18.80 -10.21 11.15
C GLY A 212 19.14 -10.01 12.63
N GLU A 213 19.37 -11.08 13.37
CA GLU A 213 19.78 -10.99 14.78
C GLU A 213 21.08 -10.21 14.98
N ARG A 214 22.06 -10.43 14.14
CA ARG A 214 23.34 -9.67 14.18
C ARG A 214 23.17 -8.21 13.81
N ASN A 215 22.26 -7.89 12.88
CA ASN A 215 22.00 -6.54 12.43
C ASN A 215 21.20 -5.71 13.44
N LEU A 216 20.29 -6.34 14.20
CA LEU A 216 19.41 -5.69 15.16
C LEU A 216 20.18 -5.16 16.40
N GLN A 217 20.93 -4.08 16.18
CA GLN A 217 21.76 -3.43 17.20
C GLN A 217 20.94 -2.58 18.17
N LYS A 218 19.86 -1.96 17.70
CA LYS A 218 18.96 -1.09 18.47
C LYS A 218 17.51 -1.41 18.14
N PRO A 219 17.04 -2.65 18.35
CA PRO A 219 15.67 -3.02 18.02
C PRO A 219 14.70 -2.19 18.85
N VAL A 220 13.68 -1.65 18.19
CA VAL A 220 12.61 -0.88 18.84
C VAL A 220 11.60 -1.84 19.44
N LYS A 221 11.31 -1.68 20.73
CA LYS A 221 10.40 -2.55 21.50
C LYS A 221 9.02 -2.71 20.84
N LEU A 222 8.45 -1.60 20.35
CA LEU A 222 7.16 -1.60 19.65
C LEU A 222 7.21 -2.48 18.40
N PHE A 223 8.25 -2.31 17.57
CA PHE A 223 8.40 -3.08 16.33
C PHE A 223 8.71 -4.55 16.58
N ALA A 224 9.44 -4.84 17.67
CA ALA A 224 9.70 -6.22 18.08
C ALA A 224 8.41 -6.94 18.51
N ARG A 225 7.50 -6.29 19.24
CA ARG A 225 6.19 -6.88 19.56
C ARG A 225 5.41 -7.26 18.29
N LEU A 226 5.35 -6.35 17.32
CA LEU A 226 4.68 -6.61 16.04
C LEU A 226 5.33 -7.74 15.24
N ALA A 227 6.66 -7.83 15.28
CA ALA A 227 7.39 -8.94 14.64
C ALA A 227 7.11 -10.28 15.34
N ILE A 228 7.04 -10.31 16.67
CA ILE A 228 6.70 -11.50 17.46
C ILE A 228 5.29 -11.98 17.11
N GLU A 229 4.30 -11.08 17.09
CA GLU A 229 2.93 -11.40 16.70
C GLU A 229 2.85 -11.99 15.29
N SER A 230 3.50 -11.34 14.32
CA SER A 230 3.55 -11.81 12.93
C SER A 230 4.22 -13.18 12.80
N ALA A 231 5.33 -13.40 13.54
CA ALA A 231 6.03 -14.68 13.54
C ALA A 231 5.18 -15.82 14.15
N ARG A 232 4.39 -15.51 15.21
CA ARG A 232 3.47 -16.49 15.83
C ARG A 232 2.27 -16.84 14.96
N ALA A 233 1.88 -15.94 14.05
CA ALA A 233 0.72 -16.11 13.17
C ALA A 233 1.07 -16.74 11.81
N ILE A 234 2.33 -17.12 11.57
CA ILE A 234 2.79 -17.56 10.24
C ILE A 234 2.40 -19.00 9.87
N ASP A 235 2.08 -19.83 10.86
CA ASP A 235 1.87 -21.27 10.71
C ASP A 235 0.86 -21.66 9.61
N PRO A 236 -0.33 -21.04 9.49
CA PRO A 236 -1.28 -21.41 8.44
C PRO A 236 -0.73 -21.17 7.01
N LEU A 237 0.07 -20.12 6.80
CA LEU A 237 0.70 -19.88 5.50
C LEU A 237 1.62 -21.03 5.10
N PHE A 238 2.38 -21.57 6.03
CA PHE A 238 3.39 -22.60 5.81
C PHE A 238 2.80 -24.01 5.87
N ASN A 239 1.85 -24.27 6.77
CA ASN A 239 1.29 -25.60 6.97
C ASN A 239 0.12 -25.93 6.05
N ASP A 240 -0.64 -24.91 5.61
CA ASP A 240 -1.83 -25.11 4.80
C ASP A 240 -1.60 -24.63 3.35
N SER A 241 -1.38 -23.35 3.12
CA SER A 241 -1.31 -22.77 1.76
C SER A 241 -0.11 -23.29 0.98
N LEU A 242 1.08 -23.29 1.57
CA LEU A 242 2.30 -23.81 0.94
C LEU A 242 2.22 -25.30 0.69
N MET A 243 1.70 -26.08 1.65
CA MET A 243 1.56 -27.53 1.49
C MET A 243 0.52 -27.91 0.44
N THR A 244 -0.50 -27.06 0.24
CA THR A 244 -1.45 -27.20 -0.87
C THR A 244 -0.76 -26.97 -2.21
N LEU A 245 0.10 -25.96 -2.33
CA LEU A 245 0.90 -25.73 -3.54
C LEU A 245 1.82 -26.92 -3.85
N GLY A 246 2.43 -27.52 -2.83
CA GLY A 246 3.33 -28.68 -2.95
C GLY A 246 2.63 -30.03 -3.11
N ARG A 247 1.31 -30.08 -3.33
CA ARG A 247 0.54 -31.33 -3.38
C ARG A 247 1.05 -32.30 -4.47
N ASP A 248 1.40 -31.75 -5.63
CA ASP A 248 1.76 -32.51 -6.83
C ASP A 248 3.27 -32.69 -7.01
N LEU A 249 4.06 -32.44 -5.96
CA LEU A 249 5.49 -32.71 -5.94
C LEU A 249 5.75 -34.23 -5.92
N ALA A 250 6.87 -34.67 -6.53
CA ALA A 250 7.36 -36.03 -6.38
C ALA A 250 7.67 -36.32 -4.89
N PRO A 251 7.60 -37.60 -4.44
CA PRO A 251 7.77 -37.91 -3.01
C PRO A 251 9.04 -37.34 -2.39
N ASN A 252 10.18 -37.45 -3.06
CA ASN A 252 11.46 -36.90 -2.59
C ASN A 252 11.46 -35.35 -2.54
N GLU A 253 10.84 -34.68 -3.49
CA GLU A 253 10.69 -33.21 -3.51
C GLU A 253 9.77 -32.72 -2.38
N ARG A 254 8.70 -33.51 -2.12
CA ARG A 254 7.77 -33.21 -1.03
C ARG A 254 8.43 -33.39 0.33
N ASP A 255 9.22 -34.45 0.52
CA ASP A 255 9.99 -34.69 1.74
C ASP A 255 10.97 -33.51 1.99
N GLU A 256 11.60 -33.01 0.92
CA GLU A 256 12.50 -31.86 1.00
C GLU A 256 11.75 -30.57 1.37
N LEU A 257 10.58 -30.32 0.78
CA LEU A 257 9.72 -29.20 1.13
C LEU A 257 9.31 -29.25 2.61
N VAL A 258 8.86 -30.41 3.09
CA VAL A 258 8.46 -30.61 4.51
C VAL A 258 9.64 -30.32 5.43
N LYS A 259 10.81 -30.90 5.15
CA LYS A 259 12.03 -30.68 5.95
C LYS A 259 12.45 -29.21 5.96
N ALA A 260 12.41 -28.54 4.82
CA ALA A 260 12.76 -27.12 4.72
C ALA A 260 11.75 -26.21 5.45
N ARG A 261 10.43 -26.53 5.34
CA ARG A 261 9.37 -25.84 6.06
C ARG A 261 9.56 -25.96 7.59
N ASP A 262 9.78 -27.17 8.08
CA ASP A 262 9.93 -27.40 9.52
C ASP A 262 11.15 -26.66 10.07
N ALA A 263 12.27 -26.68 9.35
CA ALA A 263 13.46 -25.93 9.72
C ALA A 263 13.21 -24.39 9.72
N ALA A 264 12.47 -23.90 8.74
CA ALA A 264 12.11 -22.48 8.66
C ALA A 264 11.19 -22.07 9.82
N LEU A 265 10.14 -22.85 10.14
CA LEU A 265 9.24 -22.58 11.28
C LEU A 265 9.99 -22.59 12.61
N VAL A 266 10.88 -23.58 12.84
CA VAL A 266 11.73 -23.59 14.04
C VAL A 266 12.60 -22.32 14.13
N ALA A 267 13.15 -21.87 13.01
CA ALA A 267 13.97 -20.66 12.98
C ALA A 267 13.14 -19.39 13.25
N ILE A 268 11.95 -19.27 12.65
CA ILE A 268 11.04 -18.12 12.80
C ILE A 268 10.54 -18.04 14.25
N HIS A 269 10.02 -19.14 14.81
CA HIS A 269 9.58 -19.17 16.21
C HIS A 269 10.72 -18.93 17.17
N GLY A 270 11.89 -19.54 16.93
CA GLY A 270 13.09 -19.30 17.72
C GLY A 270 13.55 -17.83 17.66
N PHE A 271 13.41 -17.15 16.51
CA PHE A 271 13.67 -15.72 16.38
C PHE A 271 12.69 -14.91 17.25
N ALA A 272 11.38 -15.23 17.20
CA ALA A 272 10.37 -14.59 18.05
C ALA A 272 10.67 -14.79 19.54
N ASP A 273 11.04 -16.01 19.98
CA ASP A 273 11.41 -16.29 21.39
C ASP A 273 12.61 -15.48 21.84
N ARG A 274 13.61 -15.31 20.99
CA ARG A 274 14.80 -14.50 21.32
C ARG A 274 14.47 -13.01 21.34
N LEU A 275 13.61 -12.50 20.47
CA LEU A 275 13.09 -11.13 20.54
C LEU A 275 12.32 -10.91 21.84
N GLU A 276 11.42 -11.83 22.21
CA GLU A 276 10.62 -11.74 23.42
C GLU A 276 11.49 -11.66 24.68
N LYS A 277 12.52 -12.50 24.79
CA LYS A 277 13.50 -12.44 25.88
C LYS A 277 14.27 -11.12 25.95
N ARG A 278 14.50 -10.47 24.79
CA ARG A 278 15.22 -9.19 24.69
C ARG A 278 14.32 -7.97 24.90
N LEU A 279 12.98 -8.08 24.85
CA LEU A 279 12.05 -6.94 24.96
C LEU A 279 12.36 -5.98 26.14
N PRO A 280 12.71 -6.45 27.36
CA PRO A 280 13.01 -5.53 28.48
C PRO A 280 14.21 -4.61 28.23
N SER A 281 15.17 -5.05 27.39
CA SER A 281 16.41 -4.30 27.08
C SER A 281 16.35 -3.53 25.76
N MET A 282 15.25 -3.62 25.02
CA MET A 282 15.09 -2.90 23.75
C MET A 282 14.76 -1.43 23.96
N VAL A 283 15.14 -0.60 22.99
CA VAL A 283 14.86 0.83 23.03
C VAL A 283 13.37 1.12 22.79
N ASP A 284 12.85 2.17 23.37
CA ASP A 284 11.52 2.65 23.06
C ASP A 284 11.50 3.32 21.68
N PHE A 285 10.32 3.46 21.11
CA PHE A 285 10.14 4.16 19.84
C PHE A 285 10.65 5.61 19.95
N ALA A 286 11.50 6.00 19.01
CA ALA A 286 11.98 7.36 18.88
C ALA A 286 11.48 7.97 17.56
N PRO A 287 10.78 9.12 17.62
CA PRO A 287 10.35 9.86 16.44
C PRO A 287 11.53 10.31 15.57
N MET A 288 11.33 10.44 14.26
CA MET A 288 12.38 10.89 13.35
C MET A 288 12.74 12.38 13.47
N GLY A 289 11.88 13.18 14.11
CA GLY A 289 12.04 14.62 14.26
C GLY A 289 11.49 15.44 13.08
N ALA A 290 11.09 16.68 13.37
CA ALA A 290 10.43 17.55 12.39
C ALA A 290 11.29 17.85 11.15
N ALA A 291 12.61 17.99 11.31
CA ALA A 291 13.51 18.25 10.20
C ALA A 291 13.53 17.09 9.19
N ASN A 292 13.67 15.85 9.68
CA ASN A 292 13.66 14.65 8.84
C ASN A 292 12.26 14.42 8.23
N TYR A 293 11.20 14.68 8.97
CA TYR A 293 9.83 14.56 8.48
C TYR A 293 9.59 15.53 7.31
N ASN A 294 9.93 16.80 7.47
CA ASN A 294 9.83 17.80 6.40
C ASN A 294 10.74 17.49 5.20
N TYR A 295 11.94 16.96 5.45
CA TYR A 295 12.80 16.48 4.37
C TYR A 295 12.11 15.41 3.53
N TYR A 296 11.48 14.43 4.19
CA TYR A 296 10.77 13.34 3.52
C TYR A 296 9.59 13.88 2.70
N LEU A 297 8.73 14.75 3.28
CA LEU A 297 7.63 15.37 2.56
C LEU A 297 8.12 16.07 1.28
N LYS A 298 9.19 16.85 1.40
CA LYS A 298 9.70 17.67 0.31
C LYS A 298 10.46 16.89 -0.76
N HIS A 299 11.40 16.05 -0.35
CA HIS A 299 12.37 15.44 -1.27
C HIS A 299 12.00 14.02 -1.72
N VAL A 300 11.17 13.31 -0.97
CA VAL A 300 10.73 11.96 -1.31
C VAL A 300 9.32 11.98 -1.88
N LEU A 301 8.36 12.62 -1.17
CA LEU A 301 6.97 12.71 -1.64
C LEU A 301 6.72 13.87 -2.62
N LEU A 302 7.69 14.75 -2.81
CA LEU A 302 7.53 15.97 -3.64
C LEU A 302 6.27 16.75 -3.28
N LEU A 303 5.91 16.76 -1.99
CA LEU A 303 4.73 17.41 -1.45
C LEU A 303 5.03 18.88 -1.12
N PRO A 304 4.28 19.86 -1.68
CA PRO A 304 4.50 21.27 -1.43
C PRO A 304 3.84 21.77 -0.13
N LEU A 305 3.90 20.95 0.92
CA LEU A 305 3.39 21.23 2.27
C LEU A 305 4.43 20.79 3.29
N ASP A 306 4.58 21.57 4.36
CA ASP A 306 5.33 21.15 5.53
C ASP A 306 4.45 20.43 6.56
N ALA A 307 5.07 19.88 7.60
CA ALA A 307 4.38 19.11 8.63
C ALA A 307 3.28 19.92 9.36
N GLU A 308 3.47 21.22 9.56
CA GLU A 308 2.47 22.08 10.22
C GLU A 308 1.25 22.29 9.32
N GLN A 309 1.47 22.54 8.04
CA GLN A 309 0.42 22.68 7.04
C GLN A 309 -0.37 21.37 6.89
N VAL A 310 0.32 20.23 6.87
CA VAL A 310 -0.31 18.90 6.84
C VAL A 310 -1.14 18.66 8.11
N ALA A 311 -0.61 18.99 9.28
CA ALA A 311 -1.34 18.87 10.55
C ALA A 311 -2.57 19.80 10.60
N MET A 312 -2.46 21.03 10.09
CA MET A 312 -3.58 21.97 9.99
C MET A 312 -4.68 21.40 9.07
N LEU A 313 -4.31 20.90 7.91
CA LEU A 313 -5.23 20.21 6.99
C LEU A 313 -5.96 19.05 7.68
N GLY A 314 -5.22 18.20 8.40
CA GLY A 314 -5.81 17.07 9.12
C GLY A 314 -6.86 17.50 10.14
N ARG A 315 -6.61 18.58 10.90
CA ARG A 315 -7.59 19.14 11.85
C ARG A 315 -8.83 19.69 11.14
N ALA A 316 -8.65 20.41 10.05
CA ALA A 316 -9.75 20.98 9.27
C ALA A 316 -10.64 19.88 8.67
N GLU A 317 -10.05 18.85 8.06
CA GLU A 317 -10.78 17.73 7.48
C GLU A 317 -11.48 16.87 8.56
N LEU A 318 -10.84 16.65 9.71
CA LEU A 318 -11.48 15.95 10.83
C LEU A 318 -12.72 16.70 11.32
N ALA A 319 -12.64 18.01 11.48
CA ALA A 319 -13.78 18.83 11.87
C ALA A 319 -14.88 18.82 10.79
N ARG A 320 -14.49 18.88 9.51
CA ARG A 320 -15.42 18.83 8.38
C ARG A 320 -16.20 17.52 8.34
N TYR A 321 -15.54 16.37 8.49
CA TYR A 321 -16.23 15.08 8.46
C TYR A 321 -17.11 14.85 9.68
N ARG A 322 -16.70 15.31 10.87
CA ARG A 322 -17.57 15.31 12.06
C ARG A 322 -18.85 16.13 11.82
N ALA A 323 -18.72 17.29 11.20
CA ALA A 323 -19.89 18.09 10.86
C ALA A 323 -20.80 17.38 9.84
N LEU A 324 -20.22 16.76 8.80
CA LEU A 324 -20.99 16.03 7.79
C LEU A 324 -21.71 14.81 8.39
N GLU A 325 -21.10 14.07 9.32
CA GLU A 325 -21.77 12.98 10.05
C GLU A 325 -22.96 13.51 10.85
N SER A 326 -22.86 14.71 11.45
CA SER A 326 -23.96 15.34 12.19
C SER A 326 -25.12 15.77 11.31
N LEU A 327 -24.93 15.89 9.99
CA LEU A 327 -25.96 16.21 9.02
C LEU A 327 -26.68 14.96 8.46
N LEU A 328 -26.26 13.74 8.85
CA LEU A 328 -27.01 12.54 8.50
C LEU A 328 -28.37 12.54 9.19
N PRO A 329 -29.43 12.00 8.54
CA PRO A 329 -30.76 11.87 9.14
C PRO A 329 -30.75 11.17 10.49
N ASP A 330 -29.87 10.18 10.63
CA ASP A 330 -29.56 9.48 11.89
C ASP A 330 -28.03 9.34 12.00
N PRO A 331 -27.37 9.98 12.99
CA PRO A 331 -25.92 9.89 13.17
C PRO A 331 -25.40 8.46 13.37
N SER A 332 -26.23 7.53 13.88
CA SER A 332 -25.84 6.12 14.02
C SER A 332 -25.57 5.44 12.68
N LEU A 333 -26.06 6.00 11.56
CA LEU A 333 -25.78 5.51 10.20
C LEU A 333 -24.29 5.60 9.82
N ALA A 334 -23.52 6.40 10.52
CA ALA A 334 -22.07 6.42 10.35
C ALA A 334 -21.38 5.15 10.91
N ASP A 335 -22.06 4.39 11.78
CA ASP A 335 -21.55 3.12 12.31
C ASP A 335 -22.16 1.93 11.54
N PRO A 336 -21.36 1.10 10.86
CA PRO A 336 -21.86 -0.02 10.07
C PRO A 336 -22.63 -1.01 10.93
N ASP A 337 -23.81 -1.37 10.47
CA ASP A 337 -24.68 -2.38 11.10
C ASP A 337 -25.32 -3.28 10.03
N PRO A 338 -24.94 -4.56 9.93
CA PRO A 338 -25.50 -5.47 8.95
C PRO A 338 -27.04 -5.58 9.02
N ALA A 339 -27.64 -5.39 10.23
CA ALA A 339 -29.10 -5.43 10.39
C ALA A 339 -29.84 -4.34 9.58
N ARG A 340 -29.15 -3.29 9.14
CA ARG A 340 -29.70 -2.25 8.27
C ARG A 340 -29.71 -2.64 6.79
N SER A 341 -28.95 -3.67 6.40
CA SER A 341 -28.94 -4.15 5.02
C SER A 341 -30.30 -4.75 4.67
N LYS A 342 -30.85 -4.32 3.53
CA LYS A 342 -32.12 -4.86 3.01
C LYS A 342 -32.00 -6.32 2.57
N SER A 343 -30.77 -6.80 2.32
CA SER A 343 -30.49 -8.18 1.91
C SER A 343 -29.16 -8.63 2.51
N ILE A 344 -29.20 -9.12 3.74
CA ILE A 344 -28.04 -9.78 4.34
C ILE A 344 -27.84 -11.12 3.63
N PRO A 345 -26.67 -11.41 3.06
CA PRO A 345 -26.39 -12.72 2.50
C PRO A 345 -26.57 -13.82 3.55
N PRO A 346 -27.17 -14.98 3.22
CA PRO A 346 -27.36 -16.05 4.19
C PRO A 346 -26.06 -16.81 4.53
N ASP A 347 -25.08 -16.80 3.63
CA ASP A 347 -23.84 -17.58 3.72
C ASP A 347 -22.69 -16.93 2.95
N GLN A 348 -21.50 -17.54 3.04
CA GLN A 348 -20.27 -17.07 2.39
C GLN A 348 -20.37 -17.03 0.85
N GLU A 349 -21.04 -18.00 0.23
CA GLU A 349 -21.19 -18.05 -1.24
C GLU A 349 -22.08 -16.91 -1.73
N SER A 350 -23.20 -16.69 -1.06
CA SER A 350 -24.12 -15.58 -1.34
C SER A 350 -23.45 -14.21 -1.09
N PHE A 351 -22.57 -14.13 -0.08
CA PHE A 351 -21.78 -12.94 0.20
C PHE A 351 -20.79 -12.63 -0.94
N LEU A 352 -20.09 -13.64 -1.47
CA LEU A 352 -19.22 -13.50 -2.62
C LEU A 352 -20.00 -13.00 -3.85
N LYS A 353 -21.13 -13.64 -4.17
CA LYS A 353 -22.00 -13.23 -5.28
C LYS A 353 -22.54 -11.80 -5.13
N ALA A 354 -22.79 -11.36 -3.89
CA ALA A 354 -23.19 -9.98 -3.61
C ALA A 354 -22.09 -8.99 -4.01
N TYR A 355 -20.82 -9.29 -3.71
CA TYR A 355 -19.69 -8.46 -4.15
C TYR A 355 -19.60 -8.37 -5.68
N GLU A 356 -19.66 -9.51 -6.38
CA GLU A 356 -19.60 -9.56 -7.85
C GLU A 356 -20.75 -8.77 -8.50
N SER A 357 -21.95 -8.91 -7.96
CA SER A 357 -23.12 -8.17 -8.44
C SER A 357 -22.98 -6.66 -8.22
N ARG A 358 -22.46 -6.24 -7.06
CA ARG A 358 -22.27 -4.83 -6.74
C ARG A 358 -21.12 -4.19 -7.53
N GLU A 359 -20.07 -4.94 -7.82
CA GLU A 359 -19.02 -4.50 -8.75
C GLU A 359 -19.59 -4.21 -10.13
N GLN A 360 -20.39 -5.12 -10.69
CA GLN A 360 -21.01 -4.92 -12.01
C GLN A 360 -21.96 -3.72 -12.02
N GLU A 361 -22.73 -3.51 -10.95
CA GLU A 361 -23.58 -2.32 -10.77
C GLU A 361 -22.76 -1.04 -10.84
N MET A 362 -21.63 -1.01 -10.13
CA MET A 362 -20.74 0.15 -10.11
C MET A 362 -20.11 0.42 -11.48
N ILE A 363 -19.64 -0.62 -12.19
CA ILE A 363 -19.10 -0.50 -13.53
C ILE A 363 -20.13 0.08 -14.50
N ASN A 364 -21.38 -0.38 -14.44
CA ASN A 364 -22.48 0.13 -15.25
C ASN A 364 -22.76 1.61 -14.95
N PHE A 365 -22.82 1.96 -13.65
CA PHE A 365 -23.02 3.34 -13.20
C PHE A 365 -21.91 4.28 -13.69
N ILE A 366 -20.64 3.86 -13.57
CA ILE A 366 -19.47 4.64 -14.03
C ILE A 366 -19.55 4.89 -15.54
N LYS A 367 -19.93 3.87 -16.34
CA LYS A 367 -20.07 3.98 -17.80
C LYS A 367 -21.24 4.87 -18.19
N GLU A 368 -22.40 4.70 -17.59
CA GLU A 368 -23.61 5.47 -17.87
C GLU A 368 -23.41 6.96 -17.58
N HIS A 369 -22.81 7.27 -16.44
CA HIS A 369 -22.56 8.65 -16.02
C HIS A 369 -21.26 9.23 -16.58
N LYS A 370 -20.48 8.45 -17.37
CA LYS A 370 -19.22 8.86 -17.99
C LYS A 370 -18.25 9.46 -16.97
N LEU A 371 -18.12 8.79 -15.83
CA LEU A 371 -17.31 9.31 -14.73
C LEU A 371 -15.81 9.15 -14.97
N VAL A 372 -15.40 8.06 -15.59
CA VAL A 372 -14.01 7.77 -16.01
C VAL A 372 -14.05 6.70 -17.08
N THR A 373 -13.08 6.72 -17.99
CA THR A 373 -12.93 5.69 -19.02
C THR A 373 -12.28 4.45 -18.43
N ILE A 374 -12.97 3.30 -18.51
CA ILE A 374 -12.40 2.00 -18.16
C ILE A 374 -11.68 1.46 -19.39
N PRO A 375 -10.33 1.28 -19.37
CA PRO A 375 -9.57 0.84 -20.54
C PRO A 375 -9.90 -0.59 -20.95
N ASP A 376 -9.93 -0.87 -22.26
CA ASP A 376 -10.21 -2.20 -22.79
C ASP A 376 -9.10 -3.24 -22.46
N TYR A 377 -7.89 -2.76 -22.18
CA TYR A 377 -6.76 -3.61 -21.79
C TYR A 377 -6.76 -3.96 -20.30
N LEU A 378 -7.71 -3.43 -19.53
CA LEU A 378 -7.80 -3.73 -18.10
C LEU A 378 -8.09 -5.22 -17.90
N GLY A 379 -7.28 -5.89 -17.09
CA GLY A 379 -7.50 -7.29 -16.73
C GLY A 379 -8.77 -7.46 -15.90
N ARG A 380 -9.06 -8.70 -15.52
CA ARG A 380 -10.20 -9.00 -14.64
C ARG A 380 -9.87 -8.58 -13.21
N PHE A 381 -10.84 -8.00 -12.54
CA PHE A 381 -10.81 -7.81 -11.09
C PHE A 381 -11.62 -8.94 -10.46
N GLU A 382 -10.92 -9.92 -9.89
CA GLU A 382 -11.55 -11.12 -9.39
C GLU A 382 -11.81 -11.01 -7.88
N ILE A 383 -13.06 -11.18 -7.49
CA ILE A 383 -13.46 -11.26 -6.09
C ILE A 383 -13.23 -12.69 -5.61
N ARG A 384 -12.43 -12.86 -4.57
CA ARG A 384 -12.07 -14.17 -4.03
C ARG A 384 -12.30 -14.23 -2.52
N GLN A 385 -12.64 -15.41 -2.02
CA GLN A 385 -12.67 -15.63 -0.58
C GLN A 385 -11.27 -15.56 0.01
N LEU A 386 -11.14 -14.86 1.16
CA LEU A 386 -9.89 -14.81 1.90
C LEU A 386 -9.45 -16.21 2.34
N PRO A 387 -8.27 -16.69 1.94
CA PRO A 387 -7.74 -17.96 2.42
C PRO A 387 -7.54 -17.98 3.92
N GLU A 388 -7.73 -19.14 4.56
CA GLU A 388 -7.59 -19.31 6.02
C GLU A 388 -6.25 -18.78 6.56
N ALA A 389 -5.17 -19.00 5.80
CA ALA A 389 -3.83 -18.55 6.16
C ALA A 389 -3.68 -17.04 6.34
N PHE A 390 -4.56 -16.22 5.73
CA PHE A 390 -4.49 -14.76 5.81
C PHE A 390 -5.52 -14.15 6.76
N LYS A 391 -6.48 -14.94 7.26
CA LYS A 391 -7.48 -14.46 8.21
C LYS A 391 -6.87 -13.80 9.46
N PRO A 392 -5.80 -14.35 10.09
CA PRO A 392 -5.20 -13.73 11.25
C PRO A 392 -4.53 -12.39 10.94
N THR A 393 -3.96 -12.23 9.74
CA THR A 393 -3.18 -11.06 9.35
C THR A 393 -3.97 -9.99 8.59
N SER A 394 -5.09 -10.38 7.97
CA SER A 394 -5.92 -9.51 7.13
C SER A 394 -7.41 -9.83 7.27
N PRO A 395 -7.98 -9.74 8.48
CA PRO A 395 -9.37 -10.13 8.73
C PRO A 395 -10.39 -9.32 7.90
N GLY A 396 -10.02 -8.11 7.47
CA GLY A 396 -10.83 -7.26 6.59
C GLY A 396 -10.71 -7.55 5.09
N GLY A 397 -9.89 -8.55 4.71
CA GLY A 397 -9.54 -8.79 3.32
C GLY A 397 -8.42 -7.87 2.83
N PHE A 398 -8.02 -8.03 1.57
CA PHE A 398 -7.02 -7.17 0.91
C PHE A 398 -7.09 -7.30 -0.61
N MET A 399 -6.69 -6.24 -1.30
CA MET A 399 -6.54 -6.21 -2.74
C MET A 399 -5.10 -6.55 -3.15
N ASN A 400 -4.95 -7.31 -4.23
CA ASN A 400 -3.68 -7.60 -4.85
C ASN A 400 -3.73 -7.17 -6.32
N PRO A 401 -3.11 -6.03 -6.69
CA PRO A 401 -3.10 -5.55 -8.07
C PRO A 401 -2.19 -6.42 -8.94
N PRO A 402 -2.29 -6.31 -10.27
CA PRO A 402 -1.27 -6.86 -11.15
C PRO A 402 0.08 -6.20 -10.83
N GLY A 403 1.14 -6.99 -10.79
CA GLY A 403 2.51 -6.47 -10.76
C GLY A 403 2.89 -5.85 -12.10
N VAL A 404 3.88 -4.99 -12.09
CA VAL A 404 4.36 -4.30 -13.30
C VAL A 404 4.88 -5.27 -14.37
N TYR A 405 5.36 -6.44 -13.95
CA TYR A 405 5.90 -7.49 -14.84
C TYR A 405 4.95 -8.66 -15.07
N ASP A 406 3.78 -8.66 -14.45
CA ASP A 406 2.81 -9.72 -14.65
C ASP A 406 2.36 -9.77 -16.11
N LYS A 407 2.33 -10.96 -16.67
CA LYS A 407 1.79 -11.20 -18.00
C LYS A 407 0.27 -11.17 -18.02
N ASP A 408 -0.36 -11.63 -16.92
CA ASP A 408 -1.80 -11.53 -16.69
C ASP A 408 -2.08 -10.22 -15.93
N PRO A 409 -2.78 -9.25 -16.53
CA PRO A 409 -3.11 -7.98 -15.90
C PRO A 409 -4.25 -8.09 -14.89
N SER A 410 -4.71 -9.29 -14.56
CA SER A 410 -5.78 -9.49 -13.58
C SER A 410 -5.33 -9.14 -12.16
N GLY A 411 -6.24 -8.56 -11.38
CA GLY A 411 -6.07 -8.30 -9.95
C GLY A 411 -7.09 -9.10 -9.14
N PHE A 412 -6.83 -9.24 -7.84
CA PHE A 412 -7.66 -10.01 -6.93
C PHE A 412 -8.05 -9.16 -5.73
N PHE A 413 -9.30 -9.26 -5.32
CA PHE A 413 -9.76 -8.76 -4.03
C PHE A 413 -10.20 -9.94 -3.16
N PHE A 414 -9.43 -10.22 -2.11
CA PHE A 414 -9.77 -11.22 -1.12
C PHE A 414 -10.71 -10.60 -0.09
N ILE A 415 -11.99 -10.95 -0.16
CA ILE A 415 -13.02 -10.43 0.74
C ILE A 415 -12.96 -11.12 2.11
N PRO A 416 -13.36 -10.45 3.20
CA PRO A 416 -13.35 -11.04 4.53
C PRO A 416 -14.24 -12.29 4.59
N THR A 417 -13.97 -13.16 5.56
CA THR A 417 -14.87 -14.27 5.87
C THR A 417 -16.19 -13.72 6.36
N TYR A 418 -17.29 -14.19 5.77
CA TYR A 418 -18.63 -13.82 6.17
C TYR A 418 -18.87 -14.16 7.64
N ASN A 419 -19.15 -13.15 8.45
CA ASN A 419 -19.53 -13.30 9.85
C ASN A 419 -20.45 -12.13 10.26
N PRO A 420 -21.76 -12.29 10.18
CA PRO A 420 -22.72 -11.24 10.51
C PRO A 420 -22.73 -10.85 11.99
N GLN A 421 -22.12 -11.67 12.86
CA GLN A 421 -21.95 -11.38 14.29
C GLN A 421 -20.59 -10.71 14.59
N SER A 422 -19.78 -10.42 13.59
CA SER A 422 -18.48 -9.80 13.79
C SER A 422 -18.62 -8.40 14.38
N LYS A 423 -17.77 -8.08 15.36
CA LYS A 423 -17.60 -6.72 15.88
C LYS A 423 -16.61 -5.90 15.07
N ASN A 424 -15.84 -6.54 14.18
CA ASN A 424 -14.88 -5.84 13.34
C ASN A 424 -15.57 -4.88 12.38
N PHE A 425 -15.18 -3.62 12.41
CA PHE A 425 -15.77 -2.55 11.61
C PHE A 425 -15.80 -2.87 10.11
N TYR A 426 -14.68 -3.37 9.55
CA TYR A 426 -14.57 -3.62 8.11
C TYR A 426 -15.45 -4.79 7.66
N ILE A 427 -15.57 -5.85 8.49
CA ILE A 427 -16.44 -6.99 8.17
C ILE A 427 -17.91 -6.55 8.21
N ARG A 428 -18.30 -5.74 9.20
CA ARG A 428 -19.66 -5.19 9.31
C ARG A 428 -19.98 -4.30 8.11
N ALA A 429 -19.09 -3.37 7.78
CA ALA A 429 -19.24 -2.48 6.63
C ALA A 429 -19.39 -3.26 5.32
N ALA A 430 -18.56 -4.29 5.12
CA ALA A 430 -18.58 -5.13 3.94
C ALA A 430 -19.90 -5.91 3.79
N ILE A 431 -20.50 -6.37 4.89
CA ILE A 431 -21.79 -7.08 4.90
C ILE A 431 -22.94 -6.10 4.67
N GLU A 432 -22.88 -4.91 5.23
CA GLU A 432 -23.92 -3.89 5.08
C GLU A 432 -23.99 -3.37 3.63
N ASP A 433 -22.87 -2.93 3.08
CA ASP A 433 -22.74 -2.51 1.67
C ASP A 433 -21.26 -2.60 1.22
N PRO A 434 -20.92 -3.51 0.29
CA PRO A 434 -19.53 -3.64 -0.16
C PRO A 434 -19.08 -2.55 -1.16
N ARG A 435 -19.98 -1.73 -1.73
CA ARG A 435 -19.65 -0.77 -2.78
C ARG A 435 -18.63 0.29 -2.37
N PRO A 436 -18.62 0.85 -1.14
CA PRO A 436 -17.58 1.79 -0.75
C PRO A 436 -16.18 1.19 -0.83
N ILE A 437 -15.99 -0.04 -0.34
CA ILE A 437 -14.68 -0.70 -0.41
C ILE A 437 -14.35 -1.18 -1.82
N LEU A 438 -15.32 -1.65 -2.60
CA LEU A 438 -15.13 -2.00 -4.00
C LEU A 438 -14.70 -0.78 -4.83
N GLY A 439 -15.27 0.39 -4.56
CA GLY A 439 -14.85 1.64 -5.21
C GLY A 439 -13.44 2.08 -4.84
N HIS A 440 -12.97 1.72 -3.64
CA HIS A 440 -11.61 1.97 -3.17
C HIS A 440 -10.60 0.98 -3.79
N GLU A 441 -10.89 -0.32 -3.69
CA GLU A 441 -9.95 -1.38 -4.06
C GLU A 441 -10.00 -1.73 -5.56
N GLY A 442 -11.17 -1.66 -6.18
CA GLY A 442 -11.42 -2.13 -7.55
C GLY A 442 -11.46 -1.02 -8.59
N ILE A 443 -12.64 -0.85 -9.19
CA ILE A 443 -12.94 0.15 -10.24
C ILE A 443 -13.90 1.20 -9.64
N PRO A 444 -13.53 2.49 -9.65
CA PRO A 444 -12.39 3.10 -10.34
C PRO A 444 -11.10 3.20 -9.50
N GLY A 445 -11.02 2.55 -8.34
CA GLY A 445 -9.97 2.71 -7.34
C GLY A 445 -8.60 2.13 -7.70
N HIS A 446 -7.97 1.48 -6.73
CA HIS A 446 -6.58 1.01 -6.80
C HIS A 446 -6.29 0.09 -7.99
N PHE A 447 -7.13 -0.94 -8.20
CA PHE A 447 -6.92 -1.90 -9.28
C PHE A 447 -6.82 -1.20 -10.63
N MET A 448 -7.79 -0.34 -10.96
CA MET A 448 -7.81 0.36 -12.24
C MET A 448 -6.64 1.35 -12.37
N GLN A 449 -6.38 2.16 -11.35
CA GLN A 449 -5.31 3.16 -11.38
C GLN A 449 -3.92 2.50 -11.54
N LEU A 450 -3.63 1.47 -10.74
CA LEU A 450 -2.33 0.78 -10.78
C LEU A 450 -2.15 0.00 -12.09
N SER A 451 -3.22 -0.59 -12.64
CA SER A 451 -3.17 -1.22 -13.95
C SER A 451 -2.86 -0.21 -15.06
N ILE A 452 -3.43 1.00 -15.01
CA ILE A 452 -3.10 2.08 -15.95
C ILE A 452 -1.64 2.51 -15.79
N ALA A 453 -1.15 2.66 -14.56
CA ALA A 453 0.24 3.01 -14.29
C ALA A 453 1.22 1.98 -14.86
N ASN A 454 0.90 0.69 -14.77
CA ASN A 454 1.71 -0.41 -15.29
C ASN A 454 1.81 -0.41 -16.83
N HIS A 455 0.90 0.26 -17.54
CA HIS A 455 0.91 0.38 -19.00
C HIS A 455 1.67 1.60 -19.53
N LEU A 456 2.27 2.41 -18.66
CA LEU A 456 3.03 3.56 -19.10
C LEU A 456 4.30 3.13 -19.85
N PRO A 457 4.57 3.76 -21.02
CA PRO A 457 5.75 3.42 -21.82
C PRO A 457 7.07 3.94 -21.22
N ASN A 458 7.00 4.99 -20.41
CA ASN A 458 8.15 5.57 -19.73
C ASN A 458 8.47 4.79 -18.46
N GLU A 459 9.65 4.16 -18.43
CA GLU A 459 10.08 3.29 -17.34
C GLU A 459 10.12 4.00 -15.98
N ILE A 460 10.69 5.20 -15.90
CA ILE A 460 10.79 5.96 -14.65
C ILE A 460 9.39 6.26 -14.08
N ARG A 461 8.43 6.64 -14.94
CA ARG A 461 7.06 6.93 -14.53
C ARG A 461 6.29 5.68 -14.14
N ARG A 462 6.48 4.58 -14.87
CA ARG A 462 5.88 3.28 -14.57
C ARG A 462 6.41 2.72 -13.24
N GLN A 463 7.67 2.96 -12.92
CA GLN A 463 8.36 2.54 -11.70
C GLN A 463 8.10 3.45 -10.50
N HIS A 464 7.41 4.56 -10.70
CA HIS A 464 7.11 5.50 -9.63
C HIS A 464 5.72 5.22 -9.05
N GLY A 465 5.65 4.92 -7.75
CA GLY A 465 4.42 4.70 -7.02
C GLY A 465 4.27 5.75 -5.92
N ASP A 466 3.57 6.86 -6.18
CA ASP A 466 3.27 7.87 -5.17
C ASP A 466 2.09 7.43 -4.30
N GLY A 467 2.36 7.06 -3.03
CA GLY A 467 1.33 6.63 -2.09
C GLY A 467 0.29 7.72 -1.80
N VAL A 468 0.67 9.01 -1.90
CA VAL A 468 -0.26 10.13 -1.69
C VAL A 468 -1.28 10.18 -2.83
N PHE A 469 -0.85 9.95 -4.07
CA PHE A 469 -1.78 9.86 -5.18
C PHE A 469 -2.61 8.58 -5.13
N VAL A 470 -2.00 7.41 -4.91
CA VAL A 470 -2.69 6.11 -4.92
C VAL A 470 -3.82 6.07 -3.90
N GLU A 471 -3.54 6.38 -2.64
CA GLU A 471 -4.53 6.40 -1.57
C GLU A 471 -5.51 7.59 -1.70
N GLY A 472 -4.99 8.72 -2.15
CA GLY A 472 -5.81 9.91 -2.40
C GLY A 472 -6.84 9.69 -3.48
N TRP A 473 -6.49 9.02 -4.59
CA TRP A 473 -7.41 8.66 -5.67
C TRP A 473 -8.50 7.70 -5.20
N ALA A 474 -8.13 6.62 -4.50
CA ALA A 474 -9.09 5.65 -4.01
C ALA A 474 -10.09 6.29 -3.02
N LEU A 475 -9.60 7.11 -2.06
CA LEU A 475 -10.45 7.83 -1.13
C LEU A 475 -11.31 8.92 -1.82
N TYR A 476 -10.77 9.58 -2.83
CA TYR A 476 -11.53 10.50 -3.67
C TYR A 476 -12.64 9.75 -4.41
N GLY A 477 -12.35 8.57 -4.96
CA GLY A 477 -13.30 7.71 -5.65
C GLY A 477 -14.51 7.34 -4.80
N GLU A 478 -14.31 7.00 -3.52
CA GLU A 478 -15.41 6.72 -2.58
C GLU A 478 -16.40 7.90 -2.50
N GLU A 479 -15.89 9.11 -2.24
CA GLU A 479 -16.74 10.30 -2.12
C GLU A 479 -17.26 10.78 -3.47
N MET A 480 -16.51 10.64 -4.54
CA MET A 480 -16.93 10.98 -5.91
C MET A 480 -18.15 10.14 -6.31
N LEU A 481 -18.13 8.82 -6.13
CA LEU A 481 -19.25 7.92 -6.40
C LEU A 481 -20.48 8.27 -5.55
N MET A 482 -20.28 8.60 -4.27
CA MET A 482 -21.35 9.06 -3.39
C MET A 482 -22.00 10.37 -3.93
N ARG A 483 -21.17 11.35 -4.28
CA ARG A 483 -21.67 12.66 -4.73
C ARG A 483 -22.25 12.65 -6.13
N THR A 484 -21.90 11.68 -6.95
CA THR A 484 -22.49 11.50 -8.29
C THR A 484 -23.77 10.67 -8.29
N GLY A 485 -24.17 10.14 -7.13
CA GLY A 485 -25.49 9.54 -6.92
C GLY A 485 -25.52 8.00 -6.94
N LEU A 486 -24.39 7.32 -6.73
CA LEU A 486 -24.40 5.84 -6.65
C LEU A 486 -25.22 5.31 -5.46
N TYR A 487 -25.42 6.11 -4.41
CA TYR A 487 -26.12 5.71 -3.19
C TYR A 487 -27.33 6.62 -2.88
N PRO A 488 -28.26 6.86 -3.82
CA PRO A 488 -29.30 7.90 -3.64
C PRO A 488 -30.20 7.64 -2.43
N ASP A 489 -30.50 6.37 -2.15
CA ASP A 489 -31.42 5.95 -1.07
C ASP A 489 -30.72 5.13 0.02
N ASN A 490 -29.38 5.15 0.07
CA ASN A 490 -28.60 4.39 1.03
C ASN A 490 -27.78 5.31 1.96
N SER A 491 -28.47 5.87 2.96
CA SER A 491 -27.84 6.73 3.97
C SER A 491 -26.75 6.00 4.79
N ALA A 492 -26.87 4.68 4.94
CA ALA A 492 -25.86 3.88 5.66
C ALA A 492 -24.53 3.83 4.88
N ALA A 493 -24.56 3.57 3.54
CA ALA A 493 -23.34 3.64 2.72
C ALA A 493 -22.71 5.02 2.73
N GLN A 494 -23.52 6.10 2.68
CA GLN A 494 -23.04 7.46 2.82
C GLN A 494 -22.37 7.68 4.19
N GLY A 495 -23.00 7.20 5.26
CA GLY A 495 -22.46 7.24 6.62
C GLY A 495 -21.13 6.50 6.75
N GLN A 496 -20.99 5.31 6.15
CA GLN A 496 -19.70 4.58 6.10
C GLN A 496 -18.59 5.42 5.47
N ILE A 497 -18.86 6.05 4.32
CA ILE A 497 -17.85 6.87 3.60
C ILE A 497 -17.43 8.07 4.46
N LEU A 498 -18.37 8.73 5.12
CA LEU A 498 -18.08 9.86 6.00
C LEU A 498 -17.26 9.43 7.22
N ARG A 499 -17.63 8.32 7.87
CA ARG A 499 -16.91 7.76 9.01
C ARG A 499 -15.48 7.35 8.64
N LEU A 500 -15.30 6.64 7.52
CA LEU A 500 -13.97 6.27 7.03
C LEU A 500 -13.11 7.49 6.74
N SER A 501 -13.69 8.54 6.15
CA SER A 501 -13.00 9.79 5.88
C SER A 501 -12.63 10.54 7.18
N ARG A 502 -13.52 10.55 8.19
CA ARG A 502 -13.21 11.08 9.53
C ARG A 502 -12.06 10.35 10.18
N TYR A 503 -12.11 9.03 10.21
CA TYR A 503 -11.06 8.18 10.74
C TYR A 503 -9.72 8.43 10.02
N ARG A 504 -9.71 8.46 8.68
CA ARG A 504 -8.51 8.75 7.88
C ARG A 504 -7.99 10.18 8.10
N SER A 505 -8.87 11.13 8.44
CA SER A 505 -8.44 12.49 8.83
C SER A 505 -7.71 12.51 10.17
N ALA A 506 -8.13 11.68 11.14
CA ALA A 506 -7.44 11.54 12.42
C ALA A 506 -6.03 10.93 12.23
N ARG A 507 -5.82 10.07 11.23
CA ARG A 507 -4.51 9.50 10.89
C ARG A 507 -3.44 10.57 10.64
N ILE A 508 -3.80 11.70 10.01
CA ILE A 508 -2.86 12.81 9.78
C ILE A 508 -2.33 13.37 11.09
N GLY A 509 -3.24 13.65 12.04
CA GLY A 509 -2.86 14.20 13.34
C GLY A 509 -1.89 13.30 14.08
N VAL A 510 -2.11 11.99 14.02
CA VAL A 510 -1.23 11.01 14.67
C VAL A 510 0.12 10.95 13.98
N ASP A 511 0.16 10.73 12.67
CA ASP A 511 1.41 10.57 11.90
C ASP A 511 2.33 11.79 12.11
N VAL A 512 1.82 13.00 11.85
CA VAL A 512 2.61 14.22 11.97
C VAL A 512 3.09 14.47 13.39
N ASN A 513 2.18 14.44 14.39
CA ASN A 513 2.57 14.83 15.74
C ASN A 513 3.44 13.78 16.43
N LEU A 514 3.24 12.50 16.14
CA LEU A 514 4.09 11.42 16.62
C LEU A 514 5.53 11.57 16.10
N HIS A 515 5.70 11.79 14.79
CA HIS A 515 7.02 11.87 14.17
C HIS A 515 7.72 13.23 14.33
N THR A 516 6.98 14.30 14.62
CA THR A 516 7.57 15.63 14.91
C THR A 516 7.81 15.88 16.40
N VAL A 517 7.73 14.84 17.24
CA VAL A 517 8.00 14.87 18.70
C VAL A 517 7.00 15.71 19.50
N LYS A 518 5.79 15.91 18.97
CA LYS A 518 4.74 16.67 19.69
C LYS A 518 3.88 15.80 20.59
N TRP A 519 3.73 14.51 20.24
CA TRP A 519 2.92 13.55 20.97
C TRP A 519 3.72 12.32 21.37
N THR A 520 3.38 11.79 22.53
CA THR A 520 3.76 10.44 22.95
C THR A 520 2.91 9.41 22.21
N PHE A 521 3.33 8.15 22.26
CA PHE A 521 2.54 7.05 21.69
C PHE A 521 1.13 6.96 22.31
N GLU A 522 1.02 7.13 23.65
CA GLU A 522 -0.28 7.11 24.33
C GLU A 522 -1.19 8.27 23.92
N GLN A 523 -0.65 9.47 23.70
CA GLN A 523 -1.42 10.58 23.15
C GLN A 523 -1.90 10.32 21.73
N ALA A 524 -1.13 9.61 20.92
CA ALA A 524 -1.53 9.17 19.60
C ALA A 524 -2.69 8.16 19.66
N VAL A 525 -2.63 7.20 20.58
CA VAL A 525 -3.71 6.23 20.84
C VAL A 525 -4.98 6.96 21.27
N GLN A 526 -4.87 7.85 22.27
CA GLN A 526 -6.01 8.62 22.76
C GLN A 526 -6.67 9.46 21.65
N TYR A 527 -5.88 10.08 20.79
CA TYR A 527 -6.39 10.86 19.68
C TYR A 527 -7.15 10.00 18.65
N PHE A 528 -6.72 8.77 18.40
CA PHE A 528 -7.49 7.84 17.56
C PHE A 528 -8.81 7.44 18.20
N MET A 529 -8.84 7.23 19.50
CA MET A 529 -10.08 6.93 20.22
C MET A 529 -11.08 8.10 20.13
N GLU A 530 -10.65 9.31 20.46
CA GLU A 530 -11.50 10.51 20.50
C GLU A 530 -11.82 11.07 19.10
N GLY A 531 -10.80 11.14 18.25
CA GLY A 531 -10.88 11.72 16.91
C GLY A 531 -11.41 10.73 15.87
N GLY A 532 -10.82 9.55 15.85
CA GLY A 532 -11.13 8.47 14.93
C GLY A 532 -12.40 7.71 15.27
N GLY A 533 -12.79 7.67 16.55
CA GLY A 533 -13.89 6.85 17.06
C GLY A 533 -13.54 5.37 17.12
N LEU A 534 -12.26 5.05 17.37
CA LEU A 534 -11.78 3.68 17.51
C LEU A 534 -11.86 3.21 18.97
N ASP A 535 -12.04 1.92 19.17
CA ASP A 535 -11.74 1.31 20.46
C ASP A 535 -10.23 1.33 20.74
N ARG A 536 -9.83 1.06 21.98
CA ARG A 536 -8.44 1.16 22.40
C ARG A 536 -7.51 0.23 21.63
N GLU A 537 -7.95 -0.99 21.36
CA GLU A 537 -7.16 -2.01 20.68
C GLU A 537 -6.87 -1.61 19.22
N ALA A 538 -7.91 -1.19 18.49
CA ALA A 538 -7.77 -0.65 17.14
C ALA A 538 -6.90 0.62 17.12
N ALA A 539 -7.05 1.50 18.11
CA ALA A 539 -6.26 2.73 18.24
C ALA A 539 -4.77 2.45 18.49
N GLU A 540 -4.44 1.48 19.34
CA GLU A 540 -3.05 1.03 19.59
C GLU A 540 -2.42 0.45 18.30
N GLY A 541 -3.16 -0.40 17.58
CA GLY A 541 -2.72 -0.95 16.31
C GLY A 541 -2.47 0.13 15.26
N GLU A 542 -3.34 1.11 15.13
CA GLU A 542 -3.18 2.23 14.19
C GLU A 542 -2.02 3.15 14.56
N ALA A 543 -1.83 3.44 15.85
CA ALA A 543 -0.70 4.23 16.33
C ALA A 543 0.63 3.50 16.09
N ALA A 544 0.67 2.16 16.33
CA ALA A 544 1.83 1.33 16.01
C ALA A 544 2.13 1.33 14.51
N GLY A 545 1.09 1.30 13.67
CA GLY A 545 1.21 1.45 12.21
C GLY A 545 1.79 2.80 11.81
N ALA A 546 1.33 3.89 12.42
CA ALA A 546 1.89 5.22 12.19
C ALA A 546 3.37 5.29 12.59
N ALA A 547 3.72 4.75 13.77
CA ALA A 547 5.11 4.74 14.25
C ALA A 547 6.06 3.97 13.32
N SER A 548 5.63 2.82 12.76
CA SER A 548 6.47 1.98 11.90
C SER A 548 6.53 2.41 10.45
N SER A 549 5.59 3.25 9.99
CA SER A 549 5.48 3.68 8.59
C SER A 549 5.23 5.19 8.50
N PRO A 550 6.24 6.00 8.77
CA PRO A 550 6.13 7.46 8.72
C PRO A 550 5.58 7.94 7.38
N THR A 551 4.72 8.95 7.41
CA THR A 551 4.07 9.60 6.25
C THR A 551 3.03 8.73 5.50
N GLN A 552 2.90 7.44 5.81
CA GLN A 552 1.88 6.60 5.17
C GLN A 552 0.46 7.05 5.55
N LYS A 553 0.28 7.43 6.82
CA LYS A 553 -1.06 7.74 7.33
C LYS A 553 -1.61 9.08 6.82
N ILE A 554 -0.76 9.97 6.32
CA ILE A 554 -1.21 11.23 5.72
C ILE A 554 -1.71 11.08 4.29
N SER A 555 -1.29 10.02 3.57
CA SER A 555 -1.46 9.87 2.12
C SER A 555 -2.93 9.99 1.67
N TYR A 556 -3.85 9.40 2.38
CA TYR A 556 -5.28 9.35 2.06
C TYR A 556 -5.93 10.73 1.88
N ILE A 557 -5.96 11.49 2.95
CA ILE A 557 -6.66 12.78 2.99
C ILE A 557 -5.86 13.86 2.27
N VAL A 558 -4.52 13.86 2.40
CA VAL A 558 -3.67 14.83 1.70
C VAL A 558 -3.82 14.66 0.19
N GLY A 559 -3.75 13.43 -0.30
CA GLY A 559 -3.92 13.15 -1.73
C GLY A 559 -5.31 13.52 -2.24
N LYS A 560 -6.36 13.12 -1.52
CA LYS A 560 -7.73 13.53 -1.86
C LYS A 560 -7.88 15.06 -1.89
N TRP A 561 -7.34 15.76 -0.92
CA TRP A 561 -7.37 17.21 -0.86
C TRP A 561 -6.65 17.84 -2.08
N GLN A 562 -5.49 17.34 -2.45
CA GLN A 562 -4.78 17.80 -3.66
C GLN A 562 -5.59 17.53 -4.93
N ILE A 563 -6.22 16.35 -5.06
CA ILE A 563 -7.08 16.02 -6.20
C ILE A 563 -8.28 16.97 -6.28
N MET A 564 -8.94 17.26 -5.17
CA MET A 564 -10.08 18.19 -5.14
C MET A 564 -9.68 19.62 -5.52
N ASN A 565 -8.52 20.11 -5.05
CA ASN A 565 -7.98 21.41 -5.47
C ASN A 565 -7.65 21.42 -6.97
N LEU A 566 -7.01 20.35 -7.47
CA LEU A 566 -6.68 20.23 -8.88
C LEU A 566 -7.94 20.18 -9.76
N LEU A 567 -8.98 19.48 -9.32
CA LEU A 567 -10.29 19.44 -9.99
C LEU A 567 -10.89 20.85 -10.14
N GLY A 568 -10.88 21.65 -9.05
CA GLY A 568 -11.37 23.04 -9.10
C GLY A 568 -10.61 23.89 -10.11
N ARG A 569 -9.29 23.87 -10.05
CA ARG A 569 -8.41 24.63 -10.96
C ARG A 569 -8.49 24.14 -12.42
N TYR A 570 -8.61 22.82 -12.62
CA TYR A 570 -8.82 22.24 -13.95
C TYR A 570 -10.16 22.70 -14.55
N ARG A 571 -11.23 22.71 -13.73
CA ARG A 571 -12.55 23.22 -14.13
C ARG A 571 -12.49 24.68 -14.53
N ASP A 572 -11.80 25.51 -13.76
CA ASP A 572 -11.64 26.94 -14.07
C ASP A 572 -10.89 27.13 -15.40
N LYS A 573 -9.83 26.35 -15.64
CA LYS A 573 -9.07 26.37 -16.90
C LYS A 573 -9.92 25.91 -18.09
N ALA A 574 -10.71 24.85 -17.93
CA ALA A 574 -11.54 24.26 -18.99
C ALA A 574 -12.81 25.10 -19.30
N GLY A 575 -13.30 25.88 -18.34
CA GLY A 575 -14.49 26.72 -18.48
C GLY A 575 -15.70 25.94 -18.95
N ALA A 576 -16.38 26.39 -20.00
CA ALA A 576 -17.56 25.74 -20.56
C ALA A 576 -17.29 24.34 -21.16
N ASN A 577 -16.04 24.00 -21.44
CA ASN A 577 -15.62 22.71 -21.98
C ASN A 577 -15.37 21.66 -20.88
N PHE A 578 -15.50 22.02 -19.61
CA PHE A 578 -15.28 21.10 -18.50
C PHE A 578 -16.18 19.85 -18.60
N ARG A 579 -15.54 18.68 -18.44
CA ARG A 579 -16.21 17.38 -18.31
C ARG A 579 -15.49 16.60 -17.19
N LEU A 580 -16.25 16.11 -16.22
CA LEU A 580 -15.71 15.41 -15.05
C LEU A 580 -14.92 14.16 -15.46
N GLY A 581 -15.47 13.33 -16.35
CA GLY A 581 -14.78 12.14 -16.81
C GLY A 581 -13.46 12.44 -17.54
N GLN A 582 -13.41 13.53 -18.32
CA GLN A 582 -12.16 13.95 -18.96
C GLN A 582 -11.10 14.37 -17.94
N PHE A 583 -11.50 15.05 -16.86
CA PHE A 583 -10.58 15.34 -15.75
C PHE A 583 -10.01 14.05 -15.14
N HIS A 584 -10.86 13.06 -14.88
CA HIS A 584 -10.40 11.79 -14.30
C HIS A 584 -9.46 11.06 -15.25
N ASP A 585 -9.81 10.98 -16.54
CA ASP A 585 -8.95 10.36 -17.56
C ASP A 585 -7.61 11.08 -17.66
N ASP A 586 -7.62 12.40 -17.69
CA ASP A 586 -6.40 13.22 -17.74
C ASP A 586 -5.55 13.08 -16.47
N LEU A 587 -6.17 12.87 -15.31
CA LEU A 587 -5.50 12.67 -14.04
C LEU A 587 -4.75 11.33 -14.01
N ILE A 588 -5.48 10.21 -14.23
CA ILE A 588 -4.95 8.86 -13.99
C ILE A 588 -4.06 8.33 -15.12
N LYS A 589 -4.19 8.85 -16.37
CA LYS A 589 -3.33 8.45 -17.49
C LYS A 589 -1.84 8.74 -17.29
N ASN A 590 -1.50 9.58 -16.31
CA ASN A 590 -0.12 9.89 -15.95
C ASN A 590 0.52 8.85 -15.02
N GLY A 591 -0.24 7.82 -14.60
CA GLY A 591 0.21 6.83 -13.61
C GLY A 591 0.16 7.36 -12.18
N SER A 592 0.97 6.79 -11.30
CA SER A 592 0.99 7.12 -9.88
C SER A 592 2.06 8.16 -9.56
N LEU A 593 2.01 9.33 -10.21
CA LEU A 593 2.97 10.41 -10.02
C LEU A 593 2.58 11.34 -8.85
N PRO A 594 3.53 12.03 -8.20
CA PRO A 594 3.22 13.08 -7.22
C PRO A 594 2.26 14.11 -7.79
N LEU A 595 1.21 14.45 -7.04
CA LEU A 595 0.15 15.35 -7.51
C LEU A 595 0.65 16.76 -7.86
N SER A 596 1.74 17.24 -7.27
CA SER A 596 2.44 18.46 -7.67
C SER A 596 2.99 18.41 -9.11
N ILE A 597 3.46 17.24 -9.55
CA ILE A 597 3.89 17.00 -10.93
C ILE A 597 2.68 16.88 -11.85
N VAL A 598 1.64 16.14 -11.45
CA VAL A 598 0.40 16.01 -12.24
C VAL A 598 -0.27 17.38 -12.43
N GLU A 599 -0.29 18.22 -11.41
CA GLU A 599 -0.75 19.60 -11.51
C GLU A 599 0.01 20.37 -12.60
N TRP A 600 1.35 20.30 -12.58
CA TRP A 600 2.15 20.92 -13.63
C TRP A 600 1.85 20.36 -15.02
N ILE A 601 1.62 19.04 -15.14
CA ILE A 601 1.26 18.43 -16.42
C ILE A 601 -0.08 18.95 -16.94
N LEU A 602 -1.12 19.00 -16.10
CA LEU A 602 -2.48 19.32 -16.52
C LEU A 602 -2.74 20.82 -16.65
N LEU A 603 -2.18 21.62 -15.77
CA LEU A 603 -2.42 23.06 -15.74
C LEU A 603 -1.35 23.88 -16.45
N ASP A 604 -0.19 23.27 -16.76
CA ASP A 604 1.03 23.95 -17.23
C ASP A 604 1.54 25.00 -16.21
N ASP A 605 1.22 24.81 -14.93
CA ASP A 605 1.62 25.65 -13.82
C ASP A 605 2.64 24.90 -12.93
N PRO A 606 3.93 25.31 -12.93
CA PRO A 606 4.97 24.64 -12.15
C PRO A 606 5.03 25.13 -10.70
N ALA A 607 4.18 26.04 -10.24
CA ALA A 607 4.33 26.72 -8.95
C ALA A 607 4.48 25.73 -7.77
N SER A 608 3.64 24.71 -7.70
CA SER A 608 3.68 23.71 -6.63
C SER A 608 4.99 22.92 -6.63
N ILE A 609 5.45 22.45 -7.79
CA ILE A 609 6.69 21.68 -7.89
C ILE A 609 7.94 22.57 -7.74
N GLU A 610 7.90 23.82 -8.15
CA GLU A 610 9.00 24.76 -7.90
C GLU A 610 9.15 25.10 -6.42
N GLN A 611 8.07 25.17 -5.66
CA GLN A 611 8.13 25.30 -4.20
C GLN A 611 8.89 24.13 -3.55
N VAL A 612 8.67 22.93 -4.04
CA VAL A 612 9.37 21.72 -3.59
C VAL A 612 10.85 21.75 -3.96
N MET A 613 11.19 22.29 -5.14
CA MET A 613 12.56 22.29 -5.66
C MET A 613 13.45 23.41 -5.11
N ARG A 614 12.89 24.43 -4.48
CA ARG A 614 13.61 25.49 -3.74
C ARG A 614 14.11 24.98 -2.39
#